data_196007bd5d55d8ea7fcaf8b2d60385b4
#
_entry.id   196007bd5d55d8ea7fcaf8b2d60385b4
#
_cell.length_a   1.000
_cell.length_b   1.000
_cell.length_c   1.000
_cell.angle_alpha   90.00
_cell.angle_beta   90.00
_cell.angle_gamma   90.00
#
_symmetry.space_group_name_H-M   'P 1'
#
loop_
_entity.id
_entity.type
_entity.pdbx_description
1 polymer ?
#
loop_
_entity_poly.entity_id
_entity_poly.type
_entity_poly.pdbx_seq_one_letter_code
_entity_poly.pdbx_strand_id
1 'polypeptide(L)'
;MRKVTSLAVLFAALAAASAFAFDPAELNKITFQNSTGARIETIFLSPSDSEYWGPDIIGADFVIKDGGSLGYYIHYPEKTFKFDIMATDEAGHMFEVYNYVLTDGKESTITFTQKNLNSKAPEFTFATLKVTNNTDHEVQYLFISPEDSDAWGVDLLDEESTLTAGDTHSIVIPIGKDKVTYNLMAADENNDEYVFDLTIDPAKGKDFKASIEAEDLKPAKGE
;
A
#
# COMPACT_ATOMS: atom_id res chain seq x y z
N MET A 1 26.73 41.21 -54.15
CA MET A 1 26.63 39.82 -53.68
C MET A 1 26.35 39.81 -52.21
N ARG A 2 25.10 39.58 -51.80
CA ARG A 2 24.68 39.49 -50.39
C ARG A 2 24.78 38.04 -49.96
N LYS A 3 25.59 37.76 -48.94
CA LYS A 3 25.65 36.42 -48.30
C LYS A 3 24.46 36.30 -47.35
N VAL A 4 23.58 35.31 -47.63
CA VAL A 4 22.50 34.88 -46.70
C VAL A 4 23.10 33.84 -45.80
N THR A 5 23.23 34.19 -44.52
CA THR A 5 23.64 33.21 -43.48
C THR A 5 22.39 32.57 -42.93
N SER A 6 22.17 31.31 -43.28
CA SER A 6 21.09 30.50 -42.71
C SER A 6 21.44 30.14 -41.28
N LEU A 7 20.66 30.63 -40.30
CA LEU A 7 20.71 30.24 -38.91
C LEU A 7 19.85 28.97 -38.73
N ALA A 8 20.51 27.83 -38.61
CA ALA A 8 19.86 26.58 -38.23
C ALA A 8 19.54 26.63 -36.73
N VAL A 9 18.27 26.77 -36.37
CA VAL A 9 17.81 26.61 -35.00
C VAL A 9 17.66 25.13 -34.74
N LEU A 10 18.61 24.58 -33.97
CA LEU A 10 18.55 23.20 -33.46
C LEU A 10 17.56 23.17 -32.30
N PHE A 11 16.34 22.66 -32.52
CA PHE A 11 15.46 22.30 -31.42
C PHE A 11 16.00 21.05 -30.78
N ALA A 12 16.71 21.18 -29.67
CA ALA A 12 16.93 20.08 -28.74
C ALA A 12 15.62 19.82 -28.00
N ALA A 13 14.89 18.79 -28.36
CA ALA A 13 13.83 18.24 -27.53
C ALA A 13 14.54 17.68 -26.29
N LEU A 14 14.50 18.40 -25.17
CA LEU A 14 14.77 17.83 -23.86
C LEU A 14 13.63 16.84 -23.59
N ALA A 15 13.89 15.56 -23.78
CA ALA A 15 13.15 14.52 -23.09
C ALA A 15 13.55 14.67 -21.61
N ALA A 16 12.74 15.38 -20.82
CA ALA A 16 12.80 15.30 -19.37
C ALA A 16 12.46 13.86 -19.02
N ALA A 17 13.46 13.04 -18.76
CA ALA A 17 13.24 11.78 -18.07
C ALA A 17 12.73 12.16 -16.69
N SER A 18 11.46 11.88 -16.41
CA SER A 18 10.89 11.95 -15.07
C SER A 18 11.65 10.95 -14.18
N ALA A 19 12.57 11.46 -13.36
CA ALA A 19 13.48 10.63 -12.57
C ALA A 19 12.85 10.08 -11.28
N PHE A 20 11.53 10.19 -11.12
CA PHE A 20 10.73 9.70 -9.98
C PHE A 20 9.25 9.50 -10.37
N ALA A 21 8.99 8.82 -11.45
CA ALA A 21 7.69 8.24 -11.65
C ALA A 21 7.69 6.87 -10.95
N PHE A 22 6.63 6.55 -10.25
CA PHE A 22 6.36 5.21 -9.76
C PHE A 22 6.48 4.23 -10.94
N ASP A 23 7.26 3.15 -10.76
CA ASP A 23 7.40 2.13 -11.81
C ASP A 23 6.62 0.87 -11.41
N PRO A 24 5.44 0.61 -12.02
CA PRO A 24 4.69 -0.60 -11.76
C PRO A 24 5.46 -1.90 -12.04
N ALA A 25 6.54 -1.85 -12.83
CA ALA A 25 7.40 -3.01 -13.09
C ALA A 25 8.24 -3.43 -11.88
N GLU A 26 8.38 -2.56 -10.86
CA GLU A 26 9.04 -2.87 -9.59
C GLU A 26 8.12 -3.60 -8.60
N LEU A 27 6.83 -3.73 -8.93
CA LEU A 27 5.89 -4.45 -8.08
C LEU A 27 6.10 -5.97 -8.17
N ASN A 28 6.03 -6.60 -7.02
CA ASN A 28 6.08 -8.05 -6.89
C ASN A 28 4.68 -8.62 -6.63
N LYS A 29 4.46 -9.90 -6.97
CA LYS A 29 3.19 -10.57 -6.69
C LYS A 29 3.28 -11.39 -5.39
N ILE A 30 2.25 -11.23 -4.55
CA ILE A 30 2.05 -11.99 -3.33
C ILE A 30 0.64 -12.62 -3.34
N THR A 31 0.53 -13.87 -2.94
CA THR A 31 -0.75 -14.57 -2.85
C THR A 31 -0.97 -15.03 -1.42
N PHE A 32 -2.13 -14.74 -0.87
CA PHE A 32 -2.58 -15.24 0.43
C PHE A 32 -3.56 -16.39 0.22
N GLN A 33 -3.24 -17.55 0.77
CA GLN A 33 -4.07 -18.75 0.70
C GLN A 33 -4.60 -19.11 2.08
N ASN A 34 -5.88 -19.40 2.15
CA ASN A 34 -6.55 -19.84 3.38
C ASN A 34 -6.69 -21.38 3.41
N SER A 35 -6.11 -22.02 4.42
CA SER A 35 -6.26 -23.44 4.76
C SER A 35 -6.50 -23.62 6.27
N THR A 36 -7.23 -22.69 6.89
CA THR A 36 -7.48 -22.66 8.32
C THR A 36 -8.72 -23.46 8.73
N GLY A 37 -9.61 -23.80 7.80
CA GLY A 37 -10.91 -24.42 8.06
C GLY A 37 -12.00 -23.39 8.40
N ALA A 38 -11.70 -22.08 8.43
CA ALA A 38 -12.63 -20.98 8.67
C ALA A 38 -12.47 -19.91 7.59
N ARG A 39 -13.38 -18.94 7.53
CA ARG A 39 -13.29 -17.81 6.61
C ARG A 39 -12.38 -16.73 7.20
N ILE A 40 -11.34 -16.29 6.47
CA ILE A 40 -10.52 -15.13 6.81
C ILE A 40 -11.26 -13.85 6.42
N GLU A 41 -11.34 -12.92 7.35
CA GLU A 41 -12.04 -11.63 7.21
C GLU A 41 -11.11 -10.43 7.06
N THR A 42 -9.90 -10.50 7.63
CA THR A 42 -8.90 -9.43 7.50
C THR A 42 -7.51 -10.02 7.34
N ILE A 43 -6.65 -9.32 6.64
CA ILE A 43 -5.21 -9.60 6.59
C ILE A 43 -4.46 -8.29 6.79
N PHE A 44 -3.62 -8.24 7.81
CA PHE A 44 -2.70 -7.14 8.07
C PHE A 44 -1.30 -7.57 7.70
N LEU A 45 -0.61 -6.71 6.97
CA LEU A 45 0.77 -6.92 6.58
C LEU A 45 1.59 -5.72 7.05
N SER A 46 2.71 -6.01 7.68
CA SER A 46 3.61 -4.99 8.20
C SER A 46 5.07 -5.34 7.89
N PRO A 47 5.92 -4.37 7.56
CA PRO A 47 7.36 -4.58 7.58
C PRO A 47 7.81 -5.15 8.93
N SER A 48 8.68 -6.18 8.94
CA SER A 48 9.12 -6.81 10.20
C SER A 48 10.08 -5.94 11.02
N ASP A 49 10.52 -4.81 10.49
CA ASP A 49 11.29 -3.78 11.19
C ASP A 49 10.42 -2.67 11.80
N SER A 50 9.11 -2.66 11.51
CA SER A 50 8.14 -1.77 12.14
C SER A 50 7.63 -2.32 13.47
N GLU A 51 7.35 -1.41 14.42
CA GLU A 51 6.64 -1.71 15.67
C GLU A 51 5.11 -1.71 15.52
N TYR A 52 4.59 -1.31 14.34
CA TYR A 52 3.17 -1.11 14.09
C TYR A 52 2.65 -1.98 12.96
N TRP A 53 1.39 -2.35 13.06
CA TRP A 53 0.71 -3.07 11.97
C TRP A 53 0.26 -2.10 10.87
N GLY A 54 0.42 -2.52 9.63
CA GLY A 54 -0.17 -1.86 8.47
C GLY A 54 -1.69 -2.04 8.40
N PRO A 55 -2.34 -1.52 7.35
CA PRO A 55 -3.79 -1.64 7.15
C PRO A 55 -4.22 -3.06 6.80
N ASP A 56 -5.54 -3.30 6.89
CA ASP A 56 -6.17 -4.49 6.30
C ASP A 56 -6.10 -4.39 4.78
N ILE A 57 -5.48 -5.39 4.17
CA ILE A 57 -5.21 -5.41 2.73
C ILE A 57 -6.32 -6.04 1.90
N ILE A 58 -7.26 -6.79 2.53
CA ILE A 58 -8.36 -7.40 1.78
C ILE A 58 -9.62 -6.55 1.79
N GLY A 59 -9.69 -5.54 2.65
CA GLY A 59 -10.80 -4.59 2.72
C GLY A 59 -12.10 -5.21 3.24
N ALA A 60 -13.09 -4.35 3.46
CA ALA A 60 -14.35 -4.75 4.10
C ALA A 60 -15.28 -5.61 3.20
N ASP A 61 -15.07 -5.57 1.90
CA ASP A 61 -15.96 -6.20 0.91
C ASP A 61 -15.49 -7.60 0.49
N PHE A 62 -14.29 -8.00 0.87
CA PHE A 62 -13.70 -9.28 0.50
C PHE A 62 -13.46 -10.18 1.70
N VAL A 63 -13.43 -11.47 1.44
CA VAL A 63 -13.09 -12.52 2.40
C VAL A 63 -12.41 -13.68 1.69
N ILE A 64 -11.53 -14.39 2.36
CA ILE A 64 -10.92 -15.59 1.81
C ILE A 64 -11.58 -16.81 2.47
N LYS A 65 -12.44 -17.52 1.72
CA LYS A 65 -13.04 -18.79 2.19
C LYS A 65 -11.95 -19.85 2.36
N ASP A 66 -12.21 -20.86 3.20
CA ASP A 66 -11.30 -22.00 3.33
C ASP A 66 -11.05 -22.66 1.96
N GLY A 67 -9.79 -22.93 1.64
CA GLY A 67 -9.32 -23.39 0.33
C GLY A 67 -9.19 -22.29 -0.74
N GLY A 68 -9.63 -21.05 -0.48
CA GLY A 68 -9.51 -19.91 -1.39
C GLY A 68 -8.19 -19.17 -1.28
N SER A 69 -7.97 -18.27 -2.23
CA SER A 69 -6.79 -17.37 -2.25
C SER A 69 -7.11 -16.03 -2.89
N LEU A 70 -6.33 -14.99 -2.52
CA LEU A 70 -6.32 -13.67 -3.16
C LEU A 70 -4.87 -13.27 -3.46
N GLY A 71 -4.67 -12.61 -4.60
CA GLY A 71 -3.38 -12.09 -5.04
C GLY A 71 -3.34 -10.57 -4.97
N TYR A 72 -2.17 -10.02 -4.68
CA TYR A 72 -1.93 -8.59 -4.57
C TYR A 72 -0.59 -8.21 -5.17
N TYR A 73 -0.43 -6.94 -5.49
CA TYR A 73 0.86 -6.33 -5.74
C TYR A 73 1.46 -5.79 -4.44
N ILE A 74 2.78 -5.85 -4.33
CA ILE A 74 3.53 -5.38 -3.15
C ILE A 74 4.80 -4.67 -3.59
N HIS A 75 5.11 -3.56 -2.92
CA HIS A 75 6.33 -2.78 -3.12
C HIS A 75 7.22 -2.80 -1.87
N TYR A 76 8.52 -3.01 -2.05
CA TYR A 76 9.55 -2.91 -1.02
C TYR A 76 10.91 -2.54 -1.63
N PRO A 77 11.80 -1.82 -0.88
CA PRO A 77 12.95 -1.13 -1.47
C PRO A 77 14.15 -2.01 -1.80
N GLU A 78 14.20 -3.26 -1.29
CA GLU A 78 15.38 -4.12 -1.38
C GLU A 78 15.08 -5.41 -2.15
N LYS A 79 16.14 -6.11 -2.61
CA LYS A 79 16.01 -7.42 -3.28
C LYS A 79 15.37 -8.49 -2.41
N THR A 80 15.45 -8.36 -1.09
CA THR A 80 14.78 -9.22 -0.14
C THR A 80 14.28 -8.37 1.01
N PHE A 81 13.04 -8.56 1.41
CA PHE A 81 12.46 -7.85 2.53
C PHE A 81 11.66 -8.79 3.42
N LYS A 82 11.50 -8.45 4.70
CA LYS A 82 10.75 -9.25 5.65
C LYS A 82 9.47 -8.57 6.03
N PHE A 83 8.39 -9.35 6.05
CA PHE A 83 7.09 -8.90 6.51
C PHE A 83 6.56 -9.81 7.61
N ASP A 84 5.85 -9.21 8.55
CA ASP A 84 4.99 -9.87 9.50
C ASP A 84 3.56 -9.80 8.98
N ILE A 85 2.83 -10.90 9.10
CA ILE A 85 1.52 -11.04 8.50
C ILE A 85 0.59 -11.65 9.53
N MET A 86 -0.59 -11.05 9.67
CA MET A 86 -1.62 -11.52 10.56
C MET A 86 -2.95 -11.57 9.82
N ALA A 87 -3.66 -12.69 9.93
CA ALA A 87 -5.03 -12.81 9.46
C ALA A 87 -5.99 -13.01 10.64
N THR A 88 -7.22 -12.54 10.50
CA THR A 88 -8.28 -12.87 11.46
C THR A 88 -9.41 -13.61 10.77
N ASP A 89 -10.02 -14.57 11.47
CA ASP A 89 -11.22 -15.27 10.99
C ASP A 89 -12.52 -14.63 11.53
N GLU A 90 -13.65 -15.13 11.08
CA GLU A 90 -14.98 -14.69 11.47
C GLU A 90 -15.29 -14.85 12.97
N ALA A 91 -14.53 -15.67 13.69
CA ALA A 91 -14.63 -15.85 15.14
C ALA A 91 -13.65 -14.96 15.92
N GLY A 92 -12.80 -14.19 15.20
CA GLY A 92 -11.77 -13.33 15.79
C GLY A 92 -10.51 -14.07 16.21
N HIS A 93 -10.28 -15.30 15.75
CA HIS A 93 -9.02 -15.98 15.94
C HIS A 93 -7.95 -15.35 15.05
N MET A 94 -6.71 -15.27 15.55
CA MET A 94 -5.58 -14.74 14.81
C MET A 94 -4.69 -15.85 14.27
N PHE A 95 -4.23 -15.69 13.03
CA PHE A 95 -3.25 -16.55 12.38
C PHE A 95 -2.05 -15.69 12.00
N GLU A 96 -0.87 -16.01 12.52
CA GLU A 96 0.32 -15.15 12.41
C GLU A 96 1.47 -15.86 11.70
N VAL A 97 2.17 -15.09 10.86
CA VAL A 97 3.41 -15.49 10.18
C VAL A 97 4.40 -14.34 10.35
N TYR A 98 5.47 -14.58 11.08
CA TYR A 98 6.50 -13.57 11.36
C TYR A 98 7.74 -13.76 10.50
N ASN A 99 8.39 -12.64 10.16
CA ASN A 99 9.64 -12.60 9.40
C ASN A 99 9.57 -13.36 8.07
N TYR A 100 8.44 -13.29 7.38
CA TYR A 100 8.31 -13.90 6.06
C TYR A 100 9.17 -13.15 5.04
N VAL A 101 10.09 -13.87 4.37
CA VAL A 101 11.03 -13.26 3.42
C VAL A 101 10.43 -13.23 2.03
N LEU A 102 10.22 -12.05 1.48
CA LEU A 102 9.95 -11.82 0.08
C LEU A 102 11.26 -11.61 -0.70
N THR A 103 11.28 -12.01 -1.95
CA THR A 103 12.44 -11.85 -2.84
C THR A 103 11.98 -11.24 -4.14
N ASP A 104 12.62 -10.15 -4.54
CA ASP A 104 12.34 -9.43 -5.77
C ASP A 104 12.34 -10.35 -7.00
N GLY A 105 11.37 -10.12 -7.90
CA GLY A 105 11.15 -10.92 -9.10
C GLY A 105 10.62 -12.34 -8.86
N LYS A 106 10.20 -12.68 -7.63
CA LYS A 106 9.61 -13.98 -7.31
C LYS A 106 8.19 -13.84 -6.80
N GLU A 107 7.29 -14.59 -7.40
CA GLU A 107 5.95 -14.77 -6.83
C GLU A 107 6.05 -15.52 -5.49
N SER A 108 5.30 -15.07 -4.50
CA SER A 108 5.28 -15.64 -3.16
C SER A 108 3.87 -16.03 -2.76
N THR A 109 3.72 -17.19 -2.13
CA THR A 109 2.43 -17.64 -1.59
C THR A 109 2.55 -17.86 -0.09
N ILE A 110 1.71 -17.17 0.68
CA ILE A 110 1.58 -17.31 2.12
C ILE A 110 0.31 -18.11 2.41
N THR A 111 0.45 -19.27 3.03
CA THR A 111 -0.67 -20.14 3.38
C THR A 111 -0.93 -20.10 4.86
N PHE A 112 -2.10 -19.58 5.26
CA PHE A 112 -2.58 -19.65 6.63
C PHE A 112 -3.16 -21.04 6.92
N THR A 113 -2.73 -21.63 8.02
CA THR A 113 -3.14 -22.96 8.49
C THR A 113 -3.39 -22.92 9.99
N GLN A 114 -3.96 -23.96 10.57
CA GLN A 114 -4.12 -24.10 12.02
C GLN A 114 -2.80 -24.03 12.82
N LYS A 115 -1.65 -24.23 12.17
CA LYS A 115 -0.34 -24.09 12.81
C LYS A 115 0.05 -22.64 13.10
N ASN A 116 -0.57 -21.71 12.39
CA ASN A 116 -0.35 -20.26 12.54
C ASN A 116 -1.26 -19.65 13.62
N LEU A 117 -2.19 -20.43 14.20
CA LEU A 117 -3.15 -19.94 15.18
C LEU A 117 -2.44 -19.41 16.44
N ASN A 118 -2.66 -18.13 16.73
CA ASN A 118 -2.32 -17.51 17.99
C ASN A 118 -3.54 -17.53 18.92
N SER A 119 -3.42 -18.17 20.07
CA SER A 119 -4.50 -18.28 21.05
C SER A 119 -4.70 -17.03 21.92
N LYS A 120 -3.84 -16.01 21.79
CA LYS A 120 -3.96 -14.76 22.52
C LYS A 120 -4.92 -13.83 21.78
N ALA A 121 -5.75 -13.12 22.53
CA ALA A 121 -6.58 -12.04 21.96
C ALA A 121 -5.68 -10.87 21.50
N PRO A 122 -6.05 -10.19 20.40
CA PRO A 122 -5.32 -9.00 19.96
C PRO A 122 -5.36 -7.89 21.01
N GLU A 123 -4.25 -7.19 21.17
CA GLU A 123 -4.15 -6.01 22.05
C GLU A 123 -4.54 -4.71 21.33
N PHE A 124 -5.14 -4.81 20.15
CA PHE A 124 -5.60 -3.68 19.34
C PHE A 124 -7.09 -3.76 19.03
N THR A 125 -7.63 -2.65 18.60
CA THR A 125 -8.99 -2.53 18.03
C THR A 125 -8.89 -2.00 16.61
N PHE A 126 -10.01 -1.86 15.92
CA PHE A 126 -10.02 -1.39 14.53
C PHE A 126 -10.56 0.04 14.45
N ALA A 127 -9.97 0.80 13.55
CA ALA A 127 -10.43 2.10 13.09
C ALA A 127 -10.68 2.07 11.59
N THR A 128 -11.49 2.98 11.09
CA THR A 128 -11.72 3.22 9.67
C THR A 128 -10.98 4.48 9.24
N LEU A 129 -10.16 4.38 8.21
CA LEU A 129 -9.60 5.50 7.49
C LEU A 129 -10.31 5.65 6.15
N LYS A 130 -10.78 6.84 5.84
CA LYS A 130 -11.32 7.19 4.52
C LYS A 130 -10.31 8.07 3.79
N VAL A 131 -9.82 7.60 2.66
CA VAL A 131 -8.92 8.34 1.78
C VAL A 131 -9.68 8.80 0.55
N THR A 132 -9.74 10.11 0.33
CA THR A 132 -10.45 10.72 -0.80
C THR A 132 -9.43 11.23 -1.82
N ASN A 133 -9.64 10.95 -3.10
CA ASN A 133 -8.85 11.55 -4.17
C ASN A 133 -9.43 12.93 -4.51
N ASN A 134 -8.73 14.00 -4.12
CA ASN A 134 -9.06 15.37 -4.45
C ASN A 134 -8.22 15.94 -5.61
N THR A 135 -7.46 15.09 -6.30
CA THR A 135 -6.73 15.49 -7.52
C THR A 135 -7.64 15.42 -8.75
N ASP A 136 -7.19 15.95 -9.87
CA ASP A 136 -7.86 15.84 -11.17
C ASP A 136 -7.47 14.55 -11.92
N HIS A 137 -6.64 13.69 -11.32
CA HIS A 137 -6.08 12.48 -11.90
C HIS A 137 -6.67 11.22 -11.27
N GLU A 138 -6.69 10.11 -12.04
CA GLU A 138 -7.14 8.81 -11.55
C GLU A 138 -6.00 8.10 -10.82
N VAL A 139 -6.17 7.83 -9.52
CA VAL A 139 -5.21 7.07 -8.73
C VAL A 139 -5.36 5.58 -9.04
N GLN A 140 -4.26 4.94 -9.45
CA GLN A 140 -4.20 3.54 -9.82
C GLN A 140 -3.56 2.66 -8.74
N TYR A 141 -2.74 3.24 -7.87
CA TYR A 141 -2.07 2.53 -6.77
C TYR A 141 -2.19 3.34 -5.49
N LEU A 142 -2.40 2.65 -4.37
CA LEU A 142 -2.52 3.26 -3.05
C LEU A 142 -1.81 2.39 -2.00
N PHE A 143 -0.80 2.95 -1.37
CA PHE A 143 0.00 2.28 -0.34
C PHE A 143 -0.07 3.05 0.97
N ILE A 144 -0.11 2.33 2.08
CA ILE A 144 -0.02 2.90 3.43
C ILE A 144 0.91 2.02 4.26
N SER A 145 1.98 2.61 4.77
CA SER A 145 2.97 1.94 5.60
C SER A 145 3.24 2.70 6.89
N PRO A 146 3.57 2.04 8.01
CA PRO A 146 4.09 2.73 9.18
C PRO A 146 5.34 3.57 8.84
N GLU A 147 5.43 4.79 9.44
CA GLU A 147 6.52 5.75 9.18
C GLU A 147 7.91 5.23 9.55
N ASP A 148 7.99 4.25 10.43
CA ASP A 148 9.24 3.66 10.92
C ASP A 148 9.85 2.61 9.97
N SER A 149 9.31 2.46 8.75
CA SER A 149 9.86 1.56 7.72
C SER A 149 9.88 2.20 6.33
N ASP A 150 10.83 1.77 5.50
CA ASP A 150 10.99 2.23 4.11
C ASP A 150 10.17 1.42 3.09
N ALA A 151 9.47 0.36 3.51
CA ALA A 151 8.65 -0.47 2.63
C ALA A 151 7.22 0.06 2.52
N TRP A 152 6.73 0.23 1.30
CA TRP A 152 5.35 0.67 1.06
C TRP A 152 4.30 -0.41 1.34
N GLY A 153 4.68 -1.70 1.22
CA GLY A 153 3.76 -2.81 1.46
C GLY A 153 2.84 -3.09 0.27
N VAL A 154 1.63 -3.55 0.57
CA VAL A 154 0.65 -4.00 -0.43
C VAL A 154 -0.13 -2.83 -1.00
N ASP A 155 -0.38 -2.86 -2.32
CA ASP A 155 -1.35 -1.99 -2.96
C ASP A 155 -2.76 -2.28 -2.43
N LEU A 156 -3.42 -1.24 -1.94
CA LEU A 156 -4.75 -1.32 -1.32
C LEU A 156 -5.90 -1.18 -2.33
N LEU A 157 -5.58 -0.85 -3.58
CA LEU A 157 -6.51 -0.95 -4.71
C LEU A 157 -6.25 -2.28 -5.41
N ASP A 158 -7.30 -3.02 -5.76
CA ASP A 158 -7.15 -4.26 -6.52
C ASP A 158 -6.84 -3.97 -8.01
N GLU A 159 -6.47 -5.03 -8.77
CA GLU A 159 -6.12 -4.90 -10.19
C GLU A 159 -7.24 -4.28 -11.07
N GLU A 160 -8.48 -4.24 -10.59
CA GLU A 160 -9.65 -3.75 -11.33
C GLU A 160 -10.19 -2.43 -10.76
N SER A 161 -9.69 -1.98 -9.61
CA SER A 161 -10.17 -0.81 -8.86
C SER A 161 -9.22 0.36 -9.02
N THR A 162 -9.78 1.53 -9.28
CA THR A 162 -9.08 2.81 -9.29
C THR A 162 -9.86 3.81 -8.47
N LEU A 163 -9.22 4.90 -8.08
CA LEU A 163 -9.85 5.96 -7.31
C LEU A 163 -9.95 7.23 -8.17
N THR A 164 -11.09 7.44 -8.82
CA THR A 164 -11.30 8.62 -9.65
C THR A 164 -11.44 9.89 -8.82
N ALA A 165 -11.36 11.06 -9.44
CA ALA A 165 -11.47 12.35 -8.76
C ALA A 165 -12.78 12.46 -7.94
N GLY A 166 -12.66 12.73 -6.65
CA GLY A 166 -13.76 12.84 -5.70
C GLY A 166 -14.19 11.50 -5.05
N ASP A 167 -13.68 10.36 -5.52
CA ASP A 167 -13.98 9.06 -4.93
C ASP A 167 -13.24 8.86 -3.60
N THR A 168 -13.79 7.98 -2.77
CA THR A 168 -13.26 7.68 -1.44
C THR A 168 -13.10 6.18 -1.26
N HIS A 169 -11.91 5.75 -0.89
CA HIS A 169 -11.61 4.38 -0.46
C HIS A 169 -11.63 4.26 1.05
N SER A 170 -12.22 3.17 1.58
CA SER A 170 -12.32 2.93 3.03
C SER A 170 -11.39 1.80 3.44
N ILE A 171 -10.53 2.08 4.40
CA ILE A 171 -9.45 1.20 4.85
C ILE A 171 -9.63 0.92 6.33
N VAL A 172 -9.48 -0.33 6.74
CA VAL A 172 -9.46 -0.74 8.16
C VAL A 172 -8.01 -0.71 8.64
N ILE A 173 -7.78 -0.04 9.77
CA ILE A 173 -6.45 0.06 10.39
C ILE A 173 -6.52 -0.48 11.82
N PRO A 174 -5.60 -1.36 12.24
CA PRO A 174 -5.47 -1.78 13.63
C PRO A 174 -4.90 -0.63 14.46
N ILE A 175 -5.54 -0.30 15.57
CA ILE A 175 -5.11 0.76 16.49
C ILE A 175 -4.90 0.21 17.89
N GLY A 176 -3.72 0.48 18.46
CA GLY A 176 -3.38 0.21 19.85
C GLY A 176 -3.79 1.34 20.77
N LYS A 177 -2.97 1.61 21.80
CA LYS A 177 -3.14 2.73 22.73
C LYS A 177 -2.41 3.98 22.29
N ASP A 178 -1.35 3.79 21.52
CA ASP A 178 -0.42 4.84 21.11
C ASP A 178 -0.82 5.44 19.78
N LYS A 179 -0.43 6.67 19.58
CA LYS A 179 -0.56 7.38 18.34
C LYS A 179 0.48 6.85 17.35
N VAL A 180 0.06 6.59 16.11
CA VAL A 180 0.91 6.07 15.03
C VAL A 180 0.88 7.02 13.85
N THR A 181 2.04 7.28 13.26
CA THR A 181 2.15 7.95 11.96
C THR A 181 2.37 6.90 10.87
N TYR A 182 1.66 7.08 9.78
CA TYR A 182 1.78 6.31 8.55
C TYR A 182 2.21 7.22 7.42
N ASN A 183 3.02 6.71 6.52
CA ASN A 183 3.27 7.31 5.22
C ASN A 183 2.20 6.78 4.25
N LEU A 184 1.62 7.67 3.48
CA LEU A 184 0.72 7.32 2.39
C LEU A 184 1.38 7.69 1.07
N MET A 185 1.36 6.76 0.12
CA MET A 185 1.78 6.99 -1.26
C MET A 185 0.66 6.59 -2.21
N ALA A 186 0.30 7.47 -3.11
CA ALA A 186 -0.57 7.18 -4.24
C ALA A 186 0.17 7.40 -5.56
N ALA A 187 -0.14 6.62 -6.59
CA ALA A 187 0.34 6.86 -7.93
C ALA A 187 -0.83 6.92 -8.90
N ASP A 188 -0.82 7.91 -9.80
CA ASP A 188 -1.88 8.14 -10.76
C ASP A 188 -1.63 7.42 -12.10
N GLU A 189 -2.52 7.63 -13.08
CA GLU A 189 -2.44 7.06 -14.43
C GLU A 189 -1.21 7.51 -15.24
N ASN A 190 -0.50 8.55 -14.77
CA ASN A 190 0.76 9.01 -15.37
C ASN A 190 1.98 8.47 -14.61
N ASN A 191 1.76 7.68 -13.55
CA ASN A 191 2.73 7.24 -12.55
C ASN A 191 3.33 8.39 -11.73
N ASP A 192 2.64 9.51 -11.62
CA ASP A 192 3.03 10.60 -10.73
C ASP A 192 2.74 10.22 -9.27
N GLU A 193 3.73 10.43 -8.37
CA GLU A 193 3.63 10.06 -6.96
C GLU A 193 3.10 11.21 -6.09
N TYR A 194 2.10 10.92 -5.28
CA TYR A 194 1.58 11.78 -4.21
C TYR A 194 1.96 11.16 -2.87
N VAL A 195 2.70 11.90 -2.02
CA VAL A 195 3.23 11.35 -0.76
C VAL A 195 2.98 12.32 0.38
N PHE A 196 2.37 11.84 1.45
CA PHE A 196 2.15 12.62 2.67
C PHE A 196 2.05 11.72 3.92
N ASP A 197 2.20 12.34 5.09
CA ASP A 197 2.13 11.67 6.37
C ASP A 197 0.70 11.75 6.94
N LEU A 198 0.27 10.66 7.56
CA LEU A 198 -1.01 10.53 8.20
C LEU A 198 -0.84 10.08 9.65
N THR A 199 -1.34 10.86 10.61
CA THR A 199 -1.33 10.46 12.01
C THR A 199 -2.68 9.92 12.47
N ILE A 200 -2.69 8.68 12.93
CA ILE A 200 -3.82 8.02 13.59
C ILE A 200 -3.65 8.14 15.10
N ASP A 201 -4.56 8.87 15.76
CA ASP A 201 -4.55 9.10 17.20
C ASP A 201 -5.79 8.45 17.83
N PRO A 202 -5.65 7.30 18.52
CA PRO A 202 -6.79 6.57 19.11
C PRO A 202 -7.62 7.42 20.09
N ALA A 203 -7.03 8.45 20.69
CA ALA A 203 -7.75 9.37 21.57
C ALA A 203 -8.78 10.23 20.83
N LYS A 204 -8.68 10.37 19.50
CA LYS A 204 -9.60 11.12 18.65
C LYS A 204 -10.78 10.30 18.13
N GLY A 205 -10.81 9.00 18.40
CA GLY A 205 -11.89 8.11 17.97
C GLY A 205 -11.43 6.99 17.07
N LYS A 206 -12.34 6.50 16.22
CA LYS A 206 -12.12 5.36 15.31
C LYS A 206 -12.40 5.68 13.84
N ASP A 207 -12.80 6.90 13.53
CA ASP A 207 -13.10 7.34 12.16
C ASP A 207 -12.11 8.45 11.79
N PHE A 208 -11.23 8.16 10.84
CA PHE A 208 -10.21 9.06 10.34
C PHE A 208 -10.46 9.39 8.87
N LYS A 209 -9.93 10.52 8.43
CA LYS A 209 -10.02 10.97 7.06
C LYS A 209 -8.67 11.50 6.60
N ALA A 210 -8.34 11.21 5.36
CA ALA A 210 -7.24 11.80 4.63
C ALA A 210 -7.71 12.12 3.21
N SER A 211 -7.00 12.99 2.53
CA SER A 211 -7.21 13.27 1.12
C SER A 211 -5.88 13.34 0.40
N ILE A 212 -5.88 12.90 -0.83
CA ILE A 212 -4.76 13.05 -1.76
C ILE A 212 -5.02 14.37 -2.48
N GLU A 213 -4.11 15.33 -2.30
CA GLU A 213 -4.24 16.68 -2.84
C GLU A 213 -3.19 16.92 -3.93
N ALA A 214 -3.43 17.86 -4.84
CA ALA A 214 -2.45 18.19 -5.88
C ALA A 214 -1.10 18.68 -5.33
N GLU A 215 -1.10 19.27 -4.12
CA GLU A 215 0.11 19.70 -3.41
C GLU A 215 0.95 18.55 -2.83
N ASP A 216 0.38 17.34 -2.71
CA ASP A 216 1.11 16.15 -2.24
C ASP A 216 1.97 15.54 -3.35
N LEU A 217 1.87 16.06 -4.58
CA LEU A 217 2.67 15.63 -5.71
C LEU A 217 4.15 15.80 -5.40
N LYS A 218 4.87 14.69 -5.44
CA LYS A 218 6.31 14.67 -5.19
C LYS A 218 7.07 15.38 -6.31
N PRO A 219 7.85 16.41 -6.04
CA PRO A 219 8.58 17.12 -7.08
C PRO A 219 9.55 16.18 -7.79
N ALA A 220 9.61 16.25 -9.12
CA ALA A 220 10.63 15.56 -9.90
C ALA A 220 12.01 15.99 -9.41
N LYS A 221 12.91 15.05 -9.09
CA LYS A 221 14.29 15.37 -8.68
C LYS A 221 15.00 16.06 -9.84
N GLY A 222 15.30 17.34 -9.70
CA GLY A 222 16.14 18.05 -10.67
C GLY A 222 15.80 19.50 -10.92
N GLU A 223 14.98 20.14 -10.08
CA GLU A 223 14.88 21.60 -10.06
C GLU A 223 15.59 22.21 -8.83
#